data_84e765aede95a6b425440d0cbbb8ca84
#
_entry.id   84e765aede95a6b425440d0cbbb8ca84
#
_cell.length_a   1.000
_cell.length_b   1.000
_cell.length_c   1.000
_cell.angle_alpha   90.00
_cell.angle_beta   90.00
_cell.angle_gamma   90.00
#
_symmetry.space_group_name_H-M   'P 1'
#
loop_
_entity.id
_entity.type
_entity.pdbx_description
1 polymer ?
#
loop_
_entity_poly.entity_id
_entity_poly.type
_entity_poly.pdbx_seq_one_letter_code
_entity_poly.pdbx_strand_id
1 'polypeptide(L)'
;IVIQKGRDLFDHSLSYFIGRGEILFIGSINTDMRSIVSEMSAKWAGIPIYVGCSGNFTVERILAKKGIANIHSNDVSLYSCAIGNYLAGKDTRIEVVDERFAWLNEYLSTGADKIATLLMCSEYFKWIDKDLPYFKRLATAYEEQFDRMQRETVEVVKRALDDVKIAGFYAQDVIDYMWEAPEDCVAISFPPTYKGGYEKLYKKINAVFDWDVPDYVIFDDARFEEFNKLIMQKKHWVTLRDYDVEELRDHLCGVVQTSARSKPVY
;
A
#
# COMPACT_ATOMS: atom_id res chain seq x y z
N ILE A 1 16.35 -31.14 -15.86
CA ILE A 1 14.94 -31.34 -15.39
C ILE A 1 14.67 -30.55 -14.11
N VAL A 2 15.62 -30.45 -13.16
CA VAL A 2 15.44 -29.66 -11.90
C VAL A 2 15.50 -28.16 -12.15
N ILE A 3 16.35 -27.70 -13.07
CA ILE A 3 16.46 -26.30 -13.46
C ILE A 3 15.21 -25.80 -14.20
N GLN A 4 14.60 -26.66 -15.00
CA GLN A 4 13.38 -26.35 -15.73
C GLN A 4 12.17 -26.20 -14.80
N LYS A 5 12.02 -27.08 -13.79
CA LYS A 5 10.98 -26.96 -12.76
C LYS A 5 11.15 -25.70 -11.87
N GLY A 6 12.38 -25.26 -11.65
CA GLY A 6 12.64 -23.99 -10.94
C GLY A 6 12.19 -22.77 -11.77
N ARG A 7 12.46 -22.76 -13.07
CA ARG A 7 11.99 -21.71 -13.99
C ARG A 7 10.47 -21.67 -14.10
N ASP A 8 9.82 -22.82 -14.26
CA ASP A 8 8.35 -22.91 -14.36
C ASP A 8 7.64 -22.44 -13.09
N LEU A 9 8.18 -22.73 -11.90
CA LEU A 9 7.67 -22.21 -10.61
C LEU A 9 7.90 -20.71 -10.46
N PHE A 10 9.01 -20.21 -10.98
CA PHE A 10 9.35 -18.78 -10.99
C PHE A 10 8.45 -17.99 -11.93
N ASP A 11 8.29 -18.45 -13.18
CA ASP A 11 7.39 -17.87 -14.16
C ASP A 11 5.93 -17.90 -13.65
N HIS A 12 5.54 -18.94 -12.91
CA HIS A 12 4.21 -19.02 -12.29
C HIS A 12 4.03 -18.04 -11.13
N SER A 13 5.02 -17.85 -10.27
CA SER A 13 4.92 -16.86 -9.17
C SER A 13 4.97 -15.43 -9.70
N LEU A 14 5.82 -15.16 -10.67
CA LEU A 14 5.95 -13.85 -11.30
C LEU A 14 4.75 -13.53 -12.21
N SER A 15 4.28 -14.48 -13.00
CA SER A 15 3.06 -14.34 -13.82
C SER A 15 1.82 -14.17 -12.94
N TYR A 16 1.83 -14.69 -11.71
CA TYR A 16 0.77 -14.44 -10.73
C TYR A 16 0.77 -12.97 -10.26
N PHE A 17 1.95 -12.36 -10.09
CA PHE A 17 2.09 -10.95 -9.75
C PHE A 17 1.85 -10.02 -10.95
N ILE A 18 2.44 -10.33 -12.10
CA ILE A 18 2.39 -9.49 -13.31
C ILE A 18 1.08 -9.69 -14.08
N GLY A 19 0.55 -10.92 -14.10
CA GLY A 19 -0.59 -11.32 -14.95
C GLY A 19 -1.95 -10.76 -14.51
N ARG A 20 -2.09 -10.25 -13.28
CA ARG A 20 -3.33 -9.65 -12.79
C ARG A 20 -3.42 -8.12 -12.98
N GLY A 21 -2.38 -7.47 -13.47
CA GLY A 21 -2.38 -6.00 -13.64
C GLY A 21 -2.58 -5.21 -12.33
N GLU A 22 -2.46 -5.88 -11.19
CA GLU A 22 -2.58 -5.29 -9.87
C GLU A 22 -1.20 -5.24 -9.22
N ILE A 23 -0.75 -4.06 -8.87
CA ILE A 23 0.40 -3.89 -7.96
C ILE A 23 -0.09 -4.36 -6.61
N LEU A 24 0.33 -5.56 -6.20
CA LEU A 24 -0.09 -6.15 -4.93
C LEU A 24 1.05 -6.09 -3.93
N PHE A 25 1.12 -5.03 -3.19
CA PHE A 25 1.78 -5.05 -1.90
C PHE A 25 0.82 -5.60 -0.83
N ILE A 26 1.33 -6.16 0.27
CA ILE A 26 0.51 -6.75 1.32
C ILE A 26 -0.40 -5.68 1.94
N GLY A 27 -1.69 -5.96 2.08
CA GLY A 27 -2.67 -5.05 2.68
C GLY A 27 -3.68 -4.41 1.72
N SER A 28 -3.79 -4.91 0.49
CA SER A 28 -4.80 -4.42 -0.45
C SER A 28 -6.22 -4.69 0.04
N ILE A 29 -7.12 -3.71 -0.13
CA ILE A 29 -8.56 -3.90 0.11
C ILE A 29 -9.14 -4.94 -0.86
N ASN A 30 -10.05 -5.77 -0.38
CA ASN A 30 -10.67 -6.84 -1.17
C ASN A 30 -11.72 -6.32 -2.16
N THR A 31 -12.27 -7.21 -2.98
CA THR A 31 -13.25 -6.87 -4.02
C THR A 31 -14.53 -6.25 -3.45
N ASP A 32 -15.04 -6.77 -2.34
CA ASP A 32 -16.26 -6.24 -1.71
C ASP A 32 -16.07 -4.79 -1.27
N MET A 33 -14.93 -4.51 -0.62
CA MET A 33 -14.59 -3.15 -0.20
C MET A 33 -14.42 -2.20 -1.39
N ARG A 34 -13.80 -2.69 -2.48
CA ARG A 34 -13.68 -1.92 -3.73
C ARG A 34 -15.04 -1.56 -4.32
N SER A 35 -16.01 -2.49 -4.27
CA SER A 35 -17.37 -2.25 -4.72
C SER A 35 -18.07 -1.19 -3.87
N ILE A 36 -17.97 -1.29 -2.54
CA ILE A 36 -18.54 -0.30 -1.62
C ILE A 36 -18.00 1.10 -1.91
N VAL A 37 -16.68 1.27 -1.98
CA VAL A 37 -16.06 2.57 -2.30
C VAL A 37 -16.50 3.07 -3.67
N SER A 38 -16.54 2.19 -4.67
CA SER A 38 -16.99 2.55 -6.03
C SER A 38 -18.44 3.01 -6.09
N GLU A 39 -19.35 2.37 -5.37
CA GLU A 39 -20.76 2.76 -5.30
C GLU A 39 -20.95 4.09 -4.56
N MET A 40 -20.31 4.24 -3.40
CA MET A 40 -20.40 5.45 -2.60
C MET A 40 -19.81 6.67 -3.32
N SER A 41 -18.75 6.49 -4.09
CA SER A 41 -18.03 7.57 -4.78
C SER A 41 -18.90 8.36 -5.77
N ALA A 42 -20.01 7.80 -6.23
CA ALA A 42 -20.98 8.50 -7.09
C ALA A 42 -21.57 9.75 -6.43
N LYS A 43 -21.57 9.81 -5.10
CA LYS A 43 -22.13 10.92 -4.30
C LYS A 43 -21.08 11.99 -3.95
N TRP A 44 -19.80 11.80 -4.30
CA TRP A 44 -18.69 12.63 -3.86
C TRP A 44 -18.14 13.57 -4.93
N ALA A 45 -18.83 13.70 -6.05
CA ALA A 45 -18.40 14.60 -7.13
C ALA A 45 -18.26 16.05 -6.62
N GLY A 46 -17.10 16.65 -6.86
CA GLY A 46 -16.80 18.03 -6.47
C GLY A 46 -16.43 18.24 -5.00
N ILE A 47 -16.43 17.19 -4.16
CA ILE A 47 -16.01 17.26 -2.77
C ILE A 47 -14.54 16.83 -2.68
N PRO A 48 -13.67 17.54 -1.92
CA PRO A 48 -12.31 17.08 -1.67
C PRO A 48 -12.32 15.73 -0.93
N ILE A 49 -11.47 14.79 -1.37
CA ILE A 49 -11.38 13.47 -0.75
C ILE A 49 -10.02 13.32 -0.08
N TYR A 50 -10.04 12.95 1.20
CA TYR A 50 -8.88 12.69 2.03
C TYR A 50 -8.79 11.20 2.33
N VAL A 51 -7.75 10.55 1.76
CA VAL A 51 -7.51 9.11 1.94
C VAL A 51 -6.37 8.91 2.92
N GLY A 52 -6.65 8.35 4.07
CA GLY A 52 -5.66 7.98 5.07
C GLY A 52 -5.30 6.49 4.97
N CYS A 53 -4.04 6.15 5.25
CA CYS A 53 -3.53 4.79 5.13
C CYS A 53 -3.72 4.22 3.71
N SER A 54 -3.27 4.95 2.70
CA SER A 54 -3.48 4.68 1.25
C SER A 54 -2.95 3.32 0.79
N GLY A 55 -1.91 2.79 1.45
CA GLY A 55 -1.33 1.48 1.15
C GLY A 55 -0.93 1.35 -0.33
N ASN A 56 -1.65 0.53 -1.08
CA ASN A 56 -1.47 0.31 -2.52
C ASN A 56 -2.17 1.35 -3.43
N PHE A 57 -2.69 2.42 -2.88
CA PHE A 57 -3.46 3.43 -3.61
C PHE A 57 -4.66 2.84 -4.37
N THR A 58 -5.27 1.81 -3.82
CA THR A 58 -6.42 1.14 -4.45
C THR A 58 -7.66 2.03 -4.43
N VAL A 59 -7.88 2.79 -3.36
CA VAL A 59 -8.98 3.76 -3.26
C VAL A 59 -8.81 4.84 -4.31
N GLU A 60 -7.64 5.45 -4.40
CA GLU A 60 -7.31 6.51 -5.34
C GLU A 60 -7.50 6.05 -6.79
N ARG A 61 -7.08 4.81 -7.10
CA ARG A 61 -7.29 4.20 -8.43
C ARG A 61 -8.78 4.02 -8.76
N ILE A 62 -9.61 3.67 -7.78
CA ILE A 62 -11.07 3.57 -7.97
C ILE A 62 -11.66 4.96 -8.23
N LEU A 63 -11.27 5.95 -7.46
CA LEU A 63 -11.74 7.32 -7.57
C LEU A 63 -11.31 7.96 -8.90
N ALA A 64 -10.06 7.78 -9.30
CA ALA A 64 -9.53 8.26 -10.57
C ALA A 64 -10.30 7.69 -11.78
N LYS A 65 -10.63 6.40 -11.77
CA LYS A 65 -11.48 5.77 -12.80
C LYS A 65 -12.90 6.36 -12.87
N LYS A 66 -13.37 7.04 -11.82
CA LYS A 66 -14.62 7.77 -11.77
C LYS A 66 -14.46 9.26 -12.15
N GLY A 67 -13.28 9.67 -12.55
CA GLY A 67 -12.98 11.05 -12.90
C GLY A 67 -12.81 12.00 -11.70
N ILE A 68 -12.65 11.47 -10.50
CA ILE A 68 -12.40 12.26 -9.29
C ILE A 68 -10.89 12.52 -9.20
N ALA A 69 -10.49 13.80 -9.12
CA ALA A 69 -9.08 14.20 -9.14
C ALA A 69 -8.64 15.00 -7.90
N ASN A 70 -9.58 15.56 -7.12
CA ASN A 70 -9.25 16.29 -5.89
C ASN A 70 -9.09 15.31 -4.73
N ILE A 71 -8.02 14.49 -4.83
CA ILE A 71 -7.70 13.43 -3.88
C ILE A 71 -6.43 13.81 -3.15
N HIS A 72 -6.48 13.85 -1.83
CA HIS A 72 -5.36 14.00 -0.93
C HIS A 72 -5.08 12.65 -0.28
N SER A 73 -3.85 12.20 -0.27
CA SER A 73 -3.48 10.85 0.17
C SER A 73 -2.42 10.87 1.26
N ASN A 74 -2.46 9.89 2.15
CA ASN A 74 -1.55 9.79 3.28
C ASN A 74 -1.12 8.34 3.51
N ASP A 75 0.13 8.15 3.87
CA ASP A 75 0.66 6.89 4.42
C ASP A 75 2.00 7.14 5.13
N VAL A 76 2.49 6.14 5.87
CA VAL A 76 3.77 6.20 6.61
C VAL A 76 4.75 5.08 6.23
N SER A 77 4.37 4.15 5.37
CA SER A 77 5.25 3.05 4.95
C SER A 77 6.10 3.45 3.75
N LEU A 78 7.36 3.00 3.71
CA LEU A 78 8.29 3.34 2.62
C LEU A 78 7.69 3.10 1.23
N TYR A 79 7.09 1.93 1.01
CA TYR A 79 6.51 1.58 -0.28
C TYR A 79 5.35 2.51 -0.66
N SER A 80 4.45 2.77 0.28
CA SER A 80 3.32 3.68 0.04
C SER A 80 3.76 5.13 -0.14
N CYS A 81 4.78 5.58 0.62
CA CYS A 81 5.38 6.89 0.45
C CYS A 81 6.04 7.05 -0.93
N ALA A 82 6.72 5.99 -1.43
CA ALA A 82 7.28 6.00 -2.78
C ALA A 82 6.19 6.16 -3.85
N ILE A 83 5.06 5.44 -3.73
CA ILE A 83 3.92 5.61 -4.65
C ILE A 83 3.31 7.01 -4.52
N GLY A 84 3.02 7.47 -3.30
CA GLY A 84 2.39 8.76 -3.08
C GLY A 84 3.21 9.93 -3.59
N ASN A 85 4.52 9.92 -3.34
CA ASN A 85 5.42 10.92 -3.89
C ASN A 85 5.50 10.86 -5.41
N TYR A 86 5.60 9.66 -6.00
CA TYR A 86 5.57 9.49 -7.45
C TYR A 86 4.30 10.10 -8.08
N LEU A 87 3.13 9.83 -7.52
CA LEU A 87 1.86 10.39 -7.97
C LEU A 87 1.75 11.90 -7.77
N ALA A 88 2.39 12.42 -6.73
CA ALA A 88 2.46 13.86 -6.44
C ALA A 88 3.56 14.60 -7.23
N GLY A 89 4.29 13.89 -8.11
CA GLY A 89 5.41 14.46 -8.88
C GLY A 89 6.64 14.80 -8.04
N LYS A 90 6.79 14.16 -6.88
CA LYS A 90 7.92 14.32 -5.95
C LYS A 90 8.83 13.10 -6.03
N ASP A 91 10.09 13.25 -5.67
CA ASP A 91 11.00 12.12 -5.47
C ASP A 91 10.97 11.66 -4.01
N THR A 92 11.27 10.38 -3.79
CA THR A 92 11.48 9.79 -2.47
C THR A 92 12.97 9.48 -2.31
N ARG A 93 13.63 10.06 -1.31
CA ARG A 93 14.99 9.69 -0.98
C ARG A 93 15.01 8.24 -0.48
N ILE A 94 15.75 7.39 -1.15
CA ILE A 94 15.97 5.99 -0.76
C ILE A 94 17.43 5.65 -1.05
N GLU A 95 18.13 5.14 -0.05
CA GLU A 95 19.52 4.71 -0.14
C GLU A 95 19.66 3.31 0.44
N VAL A 96 20.44 2.44 -0.21
CA VAL A 96 20.75 1.11 0.32
C VAL A 96 21.87 1.24 1.33
N VAL A 97 21.61 0.85 2.59
CA VAL A 97 22.58 0.93 3.69
C VAL A 97 23.20 -0.42 4.09
N ASP A 98 22.61 -1.53 3.67
CA ASP A 98 23.15 -2.86 3.88
C ASP A 98 24.06 -3.25 2.70
N GLU A 99 25.37 -3.35 2.95
CA GLU A 99 26.37 -3.64 1.91
C GLU A 99 26.07 -4.92 1.10
N ARG A 100 25.41 -5.90 1.69
CA ARG A 100 25.00 -7.14 0.98
C ARG A 100 24.07 -6.87 -0.19
N PHE A 101 23.36 -5.76 -0.16
CA PHE A 101 22.36 -5.34 -1.15
C PHE A 101 22.76 -4.07 -1.91
N ALA A 102 24.05 -3.65 -1.82
CA ALA A 102 24.53 -2.44 -2.49
C ALA A 102 24.25 -2.43 -4.01
N TRP A 103 24.16 -3.61 -4.63
CA TRP A 103 23.78 -3.77 -6.03
C TRP A 103 22.36 -3.26 -6.37
N LEU A 104 21.46 -3.14 -5.39
CA LEU A 104 20.12 -2.59 -5.59
C LEU A 104 20.14 -1.09 -5.90
N ASN A 105 21.22 -0.35 -5.59
CA ASN A 105 21.30 1.10 -5.88
C ASN A 105 21.13 1.43 -7.36
N GLU A 106 21.57 0.55 -8.27
CA GLU A 106 21.42 0.75 -9.72
C GLU A 106 19.94 0.75 -10.19
N TYR A 107 19.04 0.20 -9.37
CA TYR A 107 17.59 0.10 -9.63
C TYR A 107 16.75 1.15 -8.89
N LEU A 108 17.36 2.24 -8.40
CA LEU A 108 16.67 3.29 -7.63
C LEU A 108 16.68 4.66 -8.33
N SER A 109 16.85 4.69 -9.66
CA SER A 109 17.09 5.92 -10.40
C SER A 109 15.86 6.81 -10.57
N THR A 110 14.67 6.25 -10.80
CA THR A 110 13.41 6.99 -10.95
C THR A 110 12.38 6.56 -9.93
N GLY A 111 11.32 7.34 -9.73
CA GLY A 111 10.22 6.95 -8.81
C GLY A 111 9.59 5.61 -9.17
N ALA A 112 9.40 5.31 -10.46
CA ALA A 112 8.88 4.02 -10.90
C ALA A 112 9.87 2.87 -10.64
N ASP A 113 11.17 3.10 -10.81
CA ASP A 113 12.23 2.14 -10.46
C ASP A 113 12.23 1.84 -8.95
N LYS A 114 12.15 2.87 -8.12
CA LYS A 114 12.08 2.74 -6.65
C LYS A 114 10.89 1.88 -6.22
N ILE A 115 9.69 2.17 -6.75
CA ILE A 115 8.46 1.41 -6.44
C ILE A 115 8.62 -0.05 -6.89
N ALA A 116 9.09 -0.30 -8.10
CA ALA A 116 9.29 -1.64 -8.63
C ALA A 116 10.30 -2.44 -7.80
N THR A 117 11.43 -1.82 -7.46
CA THR A 117 12.48 -2.43 -6.65
C THR A 117 11.98 -2.75 -5.23
N LEU A 118 11.26 -1.85 -4.56
CA LEU A 118 10.67 -2.11 -3.26
C LEU A 118 9.66 -3.26 -3.29
N LEU A 119 8.82 -3.33 -4.33
CA LEU A 119 7.87 -4.41 -4.52
C LEU A 119 8.59 -5.76 -4.66
N MET A 120 9.63 -5.81 -5.49
CA MET A 120 10.44 -7.00 -5.70
C MET A 120 11.21 -7.41 -4.44
N CYS A 121 11.79 -6.46 -3.72
CA CYS A 121 12.47 -6.72 -2.45
C CYS A 121 11.52 -7.26 -1.39
N SER A 122 10.25 -6.88 -1.39
CA SER A 122 9.26 -7.41 -0.45
C SER A 122 9.06 -8.93 -0.56
N GLU A 123 9.24 -9.48 -1.77
CA GLU A 123 9.21 -10.92 -2.02
C GLU A 123 10.58 -11.57 -1.77
N TYR A 124 11.64 -10.99 -2.33
CA TYR A 124 12.99 -11.48 -2.23
C TYR A 124 13.44 -11.67 -0.77
N PHE A 125 13.16 -10.70 0.09
CA PHE A 125 13.52 -10.74 1.50
C PHE A 125 12.78 -11.81 2.32
N LYS A 126 11.77 -12.45 1.78
CA LYS A 126 11.12 -13.61 2.42
C LYS A 126 12.00 -14.85 2.39
N TRP A 127 12.98 -14.93 1.49
CA TRP A 127 13.76 -16.15 1.21
C TRP A 127 15.21 -16.09 1.66
N ILE A 128 15.84 -14.92 1.60
CA ILE A 128 17.31 -14.77 1.75
C ILE A 128 17.86 -15.20 3.10
N ASP A 129 17.06 -15.13 4.17
CA ASP A 129 17.47 -15.55 5.51
C ASP A 129 17.10 -16.99 5.84
N LYS A 130 16.51 -17.72 4.89
CA LYS A 130 16.12 -19.11 5.11
C LYS A 130 17.25 -20.04 4.75
N ASP A 131 17.73 -20.82 5.72
CA ASP A 131 18.90 -21.69 5.56
C ASP A 131 18.63 -23.01 4.82
N LEU A 132 17.48 -23.16 4.19
CA LEU A 132 17.14 -24.34 3.40
C LEU A 132 17.70 -24.24 1.97
N PRO A 133 18.30 -25.33 1.40
CA PRO A 133 18.88 -25.31 0.04
C PRO A 133 17.88 -24.85 -1.05
N TYR A 134 16.61 -25.13 -0.86
CA TYR A 134 15.55 -24.66 -1.77
C TYR A 134 15.48 -23.13 -1.84
N PHE A 135 15.44 -22.46 -0.67
CA PHE A 135 15.34 -20.99 -0.63
C PHE A 135 16.62 -20.29 -1.09
N LYS A 136 17.79 -20.88 -0.81
CA LYS A 136 19.08 -20.36 -1.33
C LYS A 136 19.09 -20.37 -2.86
N ARG A 137 18.69 -21.50 -3.49
CA ARG A 137 18.57 -21.57 -4.95
C ARG A 137 17.54 -20.59 -5.52
N LEU A 138 16.42 -20.41 -4.81
CA LEU A 138 15.39 -19.46 -5.20
C LEU A 138 15.93 -18.02 -5.16
N ALA A 139 16.63 -17.64 -4.11
CA ALA A 139 17.25 -16.33 -3.97
C ALA A 139 18.28 -16.08 -5.09
N THR A 140 19.19 -17.02 -5.34
CA THR A 140 20.18 -16.91 -6.44
C THR A 140 19.50 -16.75 -7.80
N ALA A 141 18.48 -17.57 -8.11
CA ALA A 141 17.76 -17.45 -9.37
C ALA A 141 17.01 -16.12 -9.49
N TYR A 142 16.57 -15.53 -8.37
CA TYR A 142 15.94 -14.22 -8.33
C TYR A 142 16.95 -13.11 -8.63
N GLU A 143 18.12 -13.17 -8.04
CA GLU A 143 19.23 -12.23 -8.30
C GLU A 143 19.66 -12.27 -9.77
N GLU A 144 19.86 -13.46 -10.36
CA GLU A 144 20.22 -13.64 -11.76
C GLU A 144 19.17 -13.07 -12.75
N GLN A 145 17.91 -13.01 -12.36
CA GLN A 145 16.82 -12.51 -13.21
C GLN A 145 16.37 -11.09 -12.85
N PHE A 146 16.94 -10.50 -11.80
CA PHE A 146 16.45 -9.26 -11.20
C PHE A 146 16.32 -8.13 -12.20
N ASP A 147 17.34 -7.88 -13.00
CA ASP A 147 17.36 -6.81 -14.00
C ASP A 147 16.20 -6.93 -15.02
N ARG A 148 15.94 -8.14 -15.55
CA ARG A 148 14.81 -8.36 -16.45
C ARG A 148 13.47 -8.13 -15.75
N MET A 149 13.30 -8.71 -14.57
CA MET A 149 12.07 -8.65 -13.80
C MET A 149 11.78 -7.22 -13.33
N GLN A 150 12.81 -6.47 -12.96
CA GLN A 150 12.68 -5.08 -12.53
C GLN A 150 12.15 -4.22 -13.68
N ARG A 151 12.73 -4.32 -14.89
CA ARG A 151 12.24 -3.61 -16.07
C ARG A 151 10.77 -3.94 -16.39
N GLU A 152 10.39 -5.21 -16.34
CA GLU A 152 9.01 -5.64 -16.55
C GLU A 152 8.07 -5.06 -15.47
N THR A 153 8.52 -5.07 -14.22
CA THR A 153 7.77 -4.52 -13.07
C THR A 153 7.61 -3.00 -13.17
N VAL A 154 8.62 -2.27 -13.61
CA VAL A 154 8.54 -0.82 -13.86
C VAL A 154 7.42 -0.50 -14.85
N GLU A 155 7.32 -1.25 -15.94
CA GLU A 155 6.24 -1.04 -16.91
C GLU A 155 4.86 -1.38 -16.36
N VAL A 156 4.76 -2.35 -15.45
CA VAL A 156 3.51 -2.63 -14.72
C VAL A 156 3.16 -1.49 -13.77
N VAL A 157 4.14 -0.97 -13.01
CA VAL A 157 3.97 0.18 -12.11
C VAL A 157 3.47 1.40 -12.88
N LYS A 158 4.14 1.78 -13.97
CA LYS A 158 3.74 2.91 -14.81
C LYS A 158 2.29 2.75 -15.28
N ARG A 159 1.96 1.64 -15.93
CA ARG A 159 0.58 1.38 -16.43
C ARG A 159 -0.48 1.41 -15.33
N ALA A 160 -0.14 0.98 -14.13
CA ALA A 160 -1.10 0.94 -13.02
C ALA A 160 -1.33 2.32 -12.38
N LEU A 161 -0.38 3.24 -12.51
CA LEU A 161 -0.40 4.56 -11.87
C LEU A 161 -0.60 5.72 -12.84
N ASP A 162 -0.40 5.55 -14.16
CA ASP A 162 -0.45 6.63 -15.16
C ASP A 162 -1.75 7.44 -15.14
N ASP A 163 -2.89 6.78 -14.92
CA ASP A 163 -4.21 7.42 -14.87
C ASP A 163 -4.61 7.94 -13.49
N VAL A 164 -3.76 7.74 -12.48
CA VAL A 164 -4.05 8.15 -11.10
C VAL A 164 -3.52 9.55 -10.86
N LYS A 165 -4.42 10.50 -10.63
CA LYS A 165 -4.06 11.87 -10.27
C LYS A 165 -4.51 12.15 -8.86
N ILE A 166 -3.59 12.67 -8.04
CA ILE A 166 -3.85 13.13 -6.69
C ILE A 166 -3.51 14.62 -6.58
N ALA A 167 -4.21 15.33 -5.72
CA ALA A 167 -3.95 16.74 -5.44
C ALA A 167 -2.75 16.93 -4.51
N GLY A 168 -2.47 15.93 -3.66
CA GLY A 168 -1.31 15.94 -2.76
C GLY A 168 -1.08 14.61 -2.06
N PHE A 169 0.17 14.41 -1.61
CA PHE A 169 0.55 13.29 -0.75
C PHE A 169 1.27 13.80 0.50
N TYR A 170 0.95 13.22 1.65
CA TYR A 170 1.39 13.63 2.99
C TYR A 170 1.91 12.40 3.74
N ALA A 171 3.23 12.38 3.97
CA ALA A 171 3.90 11.35 4.76
C ALA A 171 3.89 11.78 6.24
N GLN A 172 2.82 11.46 6.96
CA GLN A 172 2.63 11.83 8.38
C GLN A 172 1.65 10.90 9.07
N ASP A 173 1.56 10.97 10.40
CA ASP A 173 0.57 10.20 11.17
C ASP A 173 -0.85 10.45 10.67
N VAL A 174 -1.66 9.40 10.60
CA VAL A 174 -3.01 9.48 10.03
C VAL A 174 -3.97 10.30 10.88
N ILE A 175 -3.75 10.39 12.19
CA ILE A 175 -4.58 11.24 13.08
C ILE A 175 -4.27 12.71 12.80
N ASP A 176 -2.99 13.09 12.76
CA ASP A 176 -2.58 14.45 12.42
C ASP A 176 -3.08 14.84 11.03
N TYR A 177 -2.94 13.95 10.06
CA TYR A 177 -3.45 14.15 8.71
C TYR A 177 -4.97 14.37 8.67
N MET A 178 -5.75 13.54 9.37
CA MET A 178 -7.20 13.69 9.42
C MET A 178 -7.64 14.90 10.26
N TRP A 179 -6.84 15.31 11.24
CA TRP A 179 -7.08 16.55 11.98
C TRP A 179 -6.95 17.78 11.07
N GLU A 180 -5.96 17.81 10.20
CA GLU A 180 -5.75 18.89 9.23
C GLU A 180 -6.77 18.89 8.08
N ALA A 181 -7.40 17.77 7.79
CA ALA A 181 -8.40 17.65 6.74
C ALA A 181 -9.65 18.51 7.05
N PRO A 182 -10.23 19.24 6.06
CA PRO A 182 -11.43 20.04 6.25
C PRO A 182 -12.63 19.21 6.73
N GLU A 183 -13.54 19.80 7.49
CA GLU A 183 -14.75 19.12 7.95
C GLU A 183 -15.72 18.79 6.80
N ASP A 184 -15.76 19.60 5.75
CA ASP A 184 -16.63 19.45 4.59
C ASP A 184 -16.09 18.48 3.52
N CYS A 185 -15.03 17.70 3.84
CA CYS A 185 -14.44 16.70 2.97
C CYS A 185 -15.15 15.34 3.02
N VAL A 186 -14.70 14.44 2.16
CA VAL A 186 -14.89 12.98 2.29
C VAL A 186 -13.63 12.37 2.89
N ALA A 187 -13.71 11.77 4.06
CA ALA A 187 -12.60 11.07 4.69
C ALA A 187 -12.73 9.55 4.47
N ILE A 188 -11.74 8.93 3.86
CA ILE A 188 -11.69 7.48 3.65
C ILE A 188 -10.42 6.96 4.30
N SER A 189 -10.54 6.06 5.27
CA SER A 189 -9.34 5.49 5.88
C SER A 189 -9.58 4.09 6.42
N PHE A 190 -8.64 3.21 6.11
CA PHE A 190 -8.63 1.82 6.56
C PHE A 190 -7.36 1.55 7.37
N PRO A 191 -7.27 2.11 8.60
CA PRO A 191 -6.09 1.93 9.45
C PRO A 191 -5.80 0.44 9.69
N PRO A 192 -4.53 0.06 9.83
CA PRO A 192 -4.16 -1.32 10.03
C PRO A 192 -4.76 -1.85 11.33
N THR A 193 -5.46 -2.99 11.23
CA THR A 193 -6.15 -3.65 12.36
C THR A 193 -5.30 -4.74 13.00
N TYR A 194 -4.05 -4.90 12.57
CA TYR A 194 -3.15 -5.95 13.05
C TYR A 194 -2.33 -5.48 14.25
N LYS A 195 -2.53 -6.09 15.41
CA LYS A 195 -1.67 -5.86 16.57
C LYS A 195 -0.20 -6.18 16.23
N GLY A 196 0.62 -5.17 16.04
CA GLY A 196 2.06 -5.27 15.80
C GLY A 196 2.46 -5.94 14.47
N GLY A 197 1.57 -5.96 13.46
CA GLY A 197 1.80 -6.68 12.21
C GLY A 197 2.62 -5.93 11.17
N TYR A 198 2.33 -4.66 10.97
CA TYR A 198 2.94 -3.84 9.91
C TYR A 198 4.44 -3.68 10.10
N GLU A 199 4.90 -3.42 11.31
CA GLU A 199 6.32 -3.23 11.61
C GLU A 199 7.17 -4.46 11.35
N LYS A 200 6.64 -5.66 11.69
CA LYS A 200 7.35 -6.92 11.41
C LYS A 200 7.49 -7.15 9.91
N LEU A 201 6.45 -6.78 9.16
CA LEU A 201 6.41 -6.93 7.73
C LEU A 201 7.47 -6.08 7.03
N TYR A 202 7.63 -4.83 7.49
CA TYR A 202 8.56 -3.88 6.89
C TYR A 202 9.95 -3.85 7.55
N LYS A 203 10.12 -4.55 8.70
CA LYS A 203 11.38 -4.54 9.46
C LYS A 203 12.61 -4.79 8.59
N LYS A 204 12.53 -5.72 7.65
CA LYS A 204 13.66 -6.04 6.79
C LYS A 204 13.88 -5.00 5.70
N ILE A 205 12.81 -4.46 5.11
CA ILE A 205 12.90 -3.38 4.14
C ILE A 205 13.55 -2.17 4.80
N ASN A 206 13.07 -1.77 5.98
CA ASN A 206 13.62 -0.65 6.74
C ASN A 206 15.04 -0.89 7.26
N ALA A 207 15.50 -2.14 7.36
CA ALA A 207 16.88 -2.45 7.72
C ALA A 207 17.85 -2.37 6.52
N VAL A 208 17.35 -2.49 5.29
CA VAL A 208 18.14 -2.44 4.06
C VAL A 208 18.17 -1.05 3.45
N PHE A 209 17.07 -0.30 3.57
CA PHE A 209 16.92 1.02 2.98
C PHE A 209 16.85 2.12 4.04
N ASP A 210 17.69 3.15 3.89
CA ASP A 210 17.55 4.42 4.60
C ASP A 210 16.67 5.37 3.78
N TRP A 211 15.74 6.06 4.44
CA TRP A 211 14.79 6.96 3.84
C TRP A 211 14.22 7.94 4.88
N ASP A 212 13.51 8.95 4.44
CA ASP A 212 12.93 9.97 5.32
C ASP A 212 11.67 9.42 5.99
N VAL A 213 11.86 8.65 7.07
CA VAL A 213 10.78 8.02 7.84
C VAL A 213 9.93 9.11 8.51
N PRO A 214 8.63 9.19 8.24
CA PRO A 214 7.77 10.15 8.94
C PRO A 214 7.60 9.76 10.41
N ASP A 215 7.35 10.75 11.25
CA ASP A 215 6.93 10.51 12.63
C ASP A 215 5.50 9.97 12.65
N TYR A 216 5.29 8.85 13.32
CA TYR A 216 3.96 8.26 13.51
C TYR A 216 3.90 7.38 14.74
N VAL A 217 2.70 7.16 15.24
CA VAL A 217 2.44 6.27 16.37
C VAL A 217 1.70 5.02 15.90
N ILE A 218 2.12 3.86 16.42
CA ILE A 218 1.48 2.57 16.11
C ILE A 218 0.01 2.60 16.49
N PHE A 219 -0.84 2.11 15.60
CA PHE A 219 -2.27 2.07 15.80
C PHE A 219 -2.66 0.96 16.79
N ASP A 220 -3.19 1.36 17.95
CA ASP A 220 -3.73 0.50 19.00
C ASP A 220 -5.23 0.81 19.26
N ASP A 221 -5.82 0.17 20.24
CA ASP A 221 -7.25 0.35 20.55
C ASP A 221 -7.57 1.79 20.98
N ALA A 222 -6.67 2.47 21.72
CA ALA A 222 -6.86 3.88 22.14
C ALA A 222 -6.79 4.83 20.94
N ARG A 223 -5.87 4.59 20.03
CA ARG A 223 -5.75 5.34 18.76
C ARG A 223 -7.00 5.14 17.87
N PHE A 224 -7.61 3.95 17.89
CA PHE A 224 -8.87 3.74 17.18
C PHE A 224 -10.02 4.57 17.74
N GLU A 225 -10.13 4.72 19.05
CA GLU A 225 -11.16 5.56 19.68
C GLU A 225 -10.97 7.04 19.30
N GLU A 226 -9.73 7.53 19.37
CA GLU A 226 -9.38 8.89 18.94
C GLU A 226 -9.72 9.10 17.47
N PHE A 227 -9.30 8.19 16.61
CA PHE A 227 -9.56 8.23 15.17
C PHE A 227 -11.06 8.20 14.86
N ASN A 228 -11.87 7.38 15.54
CA ASN A 228 -13.32 7.32 15.34
C ASN A 228 -13.96 8.69 15.62
N LYS A 229 -13.60 9.31 16.76
CA LYS A 229 -14.13 10.64 17.12
C LYS A 229 -13.78 11.70 16.07
N LEU A 230 -12.57 11.61 15.52
CA LEU A 230 -12.08 12.54 14.52
C LEU A 230 -12.77 12.36 13.15
N ILE A 231 -12.86 11.11 12.67
CA ILE A 231 -13.46 10.84 11.36
C ILE A 231 -14.96 11.15 11.32
N MET A 232 -15.67 10.92 12.41
CA MET A 232 -17.10 11.25 12.56
C MET A 232 -17.39 12.77 12.49
N GLN A 233 -16.41 13.64 12.67
CA GLN A 233 -16.56 15.09 12.47
C GLN A 233 -16.56 15.51 11.01
N LYS A 234 -16.14 14.62 10.09
CA LYS A 234 -16.13 14.90 8.66
C LYS A 234 -17.52 14.72 8.08
N LYS A 235 -17.85 15.53 7.08
CA LYS A 235 -19.18 15.53 6.43
C LYS A 235 -19.56 14.17 5.84
N HIS A 236 -18.59 13.48 5.25
CA HIS A 236 -18.72 12.13 4.74
C HIS A 236 -17.49 11.35 5.13
N TRP A 237 -17.65 10.10 5.53
CA TRP A 237 -16.53 9.27 5.88
C TRP A 237 -16.79 7.77 5.64
N VAL A 238 -15.74 7.01 5.43
CA VAL A 238 -15.75 5.56 5.29
C VAL A 238 -14.57 4.96 6.03
N THR A 239 -14.82 4.00 6.90
CA THR A 239 -13.79 3.27 7.62
C THR A 239 -14.12 1.79 7.75
N LEU A 240 -13.12 0.95 8.00
CA LEU A 240 -13.24 -0.49 8.19
C LEU A 240 -12.75 -0.88 9.59
N ARG A 241 -13.46 -1.79 10.24
CA ARG A 241 -13.06 -2.33 11.54
C ARG A 241 -13.00 -3.85 11.52
N ASP A 242 -12.20 -4.41 12.42
CA ASP A 242 -12.08 -5.86 12.60
C ASP A 242 -13.22 -6.45 13.42
N TYR A 243 -13.97 -5.61 14.11
CA TYR A 243 -15.08 -5.97 14.98
C TYR A 243 -16.16 -4.88 14.93
N ASP A 244 -17.34 -5.23 15.41
CA ASP A 244 -18.46 -4.27 15.52
C ASP A 244 -18.14 -3.21 16.60
N VAL A 245 -18.30 -1.95 16.22
CA VAL A 245 -18.08 -0.78 17.08
C VAL A 245 -19.41 -0.13 17.37
N GLU A 246 -19.82 -0.11 18.63
CA GLU A 246 -21.17 0.32 19.06
C GLU A 246 -21.47 1.76 18.62
N GLU A 247 -20.52 2.67 18.77
CA GLU A 247 -20.68 4.08 18.41
C GLU A 247 -20.84 4.31 16.89
N LEU A 248 -20.44 3.33 16.06
CA LEU A 248 -20.51 3.43 14.61
C LEU A 248 -21.68 2.65 14.00
N ARG A 249 -22.47 1.89 14.78
CA ARG A 249 -23.50 0.98 14.28
C ARG A 249 -24.55 1.66 13.41
N ASP A 250 -24.97 2.87 13.77
CA ASP A 250 -25.96 3.63 13.01
C ASP A 250 -25.43 4.09 11.63
N HIS A 251 -24.13 3.96 11.40
CA HIS A 251 -23.43 4.31 10.16
C HIS A 251 -23.01 3.09 9.33
N LEU A 252 -23.42 1.89 9.71
CA LEU A 252 -23.06 0.67 9.00
C LEU A 252 -23.50 0.74 7.53
N CYS A 253 -22.56 0.73 6.60
CA CYS A 253 -22.82 0.78 5.17
C CYS A 253 -22.55 -0.54 4.44
N GLY A 254 -21.92 -1.52 5.11
CA GLY A 254 -21.69 -2.83 4.54
C GLY A 254 -20.90 -3.77 5.45
N VAL A 255 -20.75 -5.01 5.00
CA VAL A 255 -19.91 -6.02 5.66
C VAL A 255 -19.06 -6.70 4.62
N VAL A 256 -17.77 -6.71 4.87
CA VAL A 256 -16.78 -7.34 3.98
C VAL A 256 -16.39 -8.70 4.52
N GLN A 257 -16.42 -9.72 3.67
CA GLN A 257 -15.97 -11.06 4.01
C GLN A 257 -14.47 -11.22 3.77
N THR A 258 -13.76 -11.69 4.77
CA THR A 258 -12.36 -12.11 4.64
C THR A 258 -12.25 -13.61 4.87
N SER A 259 -11.10 -14.22 4.57
CA SER A 259 -10.87 -15.65 4.82
C SER A 259 -11.00 -16.03 6.30
N ALA A 260 -10.85 -15.08 7.21
CA ALA A 260 -10.87 -15.33 8.65
C ALA A 260 -12.16 -14.89 9.36
N ARG A 261 -12.81 -13.82 8.89
CA ARG A 261 -13.98 -13.21 9.55
C ARG A 261 -14.71 -12.20 8.67
N SER A 262 -15.90 -11.81 9.13
CA SER A 262 -16.64 -10.66 8.60
C SER A 262 -16.15 -9.37 9.25
N LYS A 263 -15.98 -8.31 8.46
CA LYS A 263 -15.53 -7.00 8.94
C LYS A 263 -16.57 -5.94 8.58
N PRO A 264 -17.11 -5.18 9.56
CA PRO A 264 -18.03 -4.10 9.29
C PRO A 264 -17.34 -2.91 8.62
N VAL A 265 -18.05 -2.26 7.73
CA VAL A 265 -17.69 -1.02 7.03
C VAL A 265 -18.70 0.06 7.45
N TYR A 266 -18.20 1.15 7.93
CA TYR A 266 -18.98 2.28 8.40
C TYR A 266 -18.73 3.51 7.54
#